data_618e56b70522561d3e0f23ac4e1ac465
#
_entry.id   618e56b70522561d3e0f23ac4e1ac465
#
_cell.length_a   1.000
_cell.length_b   1.000
_cell.length_c   1.000
_cell.angle_alpha   90.00
_cell.angle_beta   90.00
_cell.angle_gamma   90.00
#
_symmetry.space_group_name_H-M   'P 1'
#
loop_
_entity.id
_entity.type
_entity.pdbx_description
1 polymer ?
#
loop_
_entity_poly.entity_id
_entity_poly.type
_entity_poly.pdbx_seq_one_letter_code
_entity_poly.pdbx_strand_id
1 'polypeptide(L)'
;MASLLLAVIYLAFVSLGLPDSLLGSAWPTMQAEFQVPSSYAGYISMTISCMTILSALMGPRLVRRFPAKWIVVVSIFLTVVGLMGFSFCAEYWLLFLCAVPYGLGAGAVDASLNHYVANRYSSSVMNFLHCFYGLGAIISPNLMAMALKYAHWNEGYRWTAYIQVGILAVCLLSLPLWKKGPGSQEQETAETAGILETIKVPGVVLTLIAFFAYCAGETTCFLWTSSYFAGTRPDLNAELVAAFGSLIFAGLMIGRLISGFVSNRLGDRLLIRLGILVEFLGILLIALPLPGYGVAAAGFLIAGTGMGPIYPAIQHMAPANFGSKYSAAVIGLQMASAYVGSMFMPTVFGKLQQAIGIWVMPLYLAIFALVNIALLEMAYRRIAGRAQDA
;
A
#
# COMPACT_ATOMS: atom_id res chain seq x y z
N MET A 1 -25.99 1.98 -16.81
CA MET A 1 -25.13 0.77 -16.80
C MET A 1 -23.65 1.08 -16.54
N ALA A 2 -23.05 2.06 -17.20
CA ALA A 2 -21.63 2.41 -16.94
C ALA A 2 -21.36 2.89 -15.51
N SER A 3 -22.25 3.68 -14.92
CA SER A 3 -22.16 4.17 -13.53
C SER A 3 -22.27 3.03 -12.49
N LEU A 4 -23.10 2.03 -12.74
CA LEU A 4 -23.25 0.90 -11.83
C LEU A 4 -22.01 0.00 -11.83
N LEU A 5 -21.41 -0.28 -13.00
CA LEU A 5 -20.17 -1.03 -13.09
C LEU A 5 -19.02 -0.27 -12.38
N LEU A 6 -18.96 1.04 -12.51
CA LEU A 6 -17.97 1.85 -11.82
C LEU A 6 -18.10 1.77 -10.29
N ALA A 7 -19.34 1.78 -9.78
CA ALA A 7 -19.59 1.57 -8.34
C ALA A 7 -19.11 0.18 -7.87
N VAL A 8 -19.31 -0.87 -8.66
CA VAL A 8 -18.78 -2.21 -8.35
C VAL A 8 -17.25 -2.23 -8.36
N ILE A 9 -16.61 -1.52 -9.29
CA ILE A 9 -15.16 -1.42 -9.36
C ILE A 9 -14.63 -0.68 -8.12
N TYR A 10 -15.26 0.40 -7.68
CA TYR A 10 -14.91 1.09 -6.43
C TYR A 10 -15.08 0.17 -5.21
N LEU A 11 -16.16 -0.60 -5.16
CA LEU A 11 -16.38 -1.57 -4.09
C LEU A 11 -15.31 -2.67 -4.08
N ALA A 12 -14.84 -3.11 -5.26
CA ALA A 12 -13.72 -4.05 -5.37
C ALA A 12 -12.40 -3.44 -4.84
N PHE A 13 -12.20 -2.12 -4.93
CA PHE A 13 -11.05 -1.45 -4.32
C PHE A 13 -11.18 -1.29 -2.80
N VAL A 14 -12.40 -1.10 -2.27
CA VAL A 14 -12.63 -1.25 -0.82
C VAL A 14 -12.24 -2.64 -0.35
N SER A 15 -12.63 -3.68 -1.11
CA SER A 15 -12.25 -5.07 -0.88
C SER A 15 -10.72 -5.27 -0.85
N LEU A 16 -9.97 -4.56 -1.67
CA LEU A 16 -8.51 -4.63 -1.69
C LEU A 16 -7.89 -3.99 -0.43
N GLY A 17 -8.44 -2.85 0.02
CA GLY A 17 -7.92 -2.14 1.20
C GLY A 17 -8.28 -2.80 2.54
N LEU A 18 -9.42 -3.49 2.63
CA LEU A 18 -9.88 -4.12 3.88
C LEU A 18 -8.84 -5.07 4.52
N PRO A 19 -8.18 -5.97 3.80
CA PRO A 19 -7.22 -6.87 4.39
C PRO A 19 -5.91 -6.20 4.84
N ASP A 20 -5.42 -5.20 4.13
CA ASP A 20 -4.03 -4.71 4.23
C ASP A 20 -3.62 -4.16 5.61
N SER A 21 -4.57 -3.65 6.36
CA SER A 21 -4.31 -3.05 7.68
C SER A 21 -4.62 -3.98 8.87
N LEU A 22 -5.21 -5.16 8.62
CA LEU A 22 -5.64 -6.07 9.69
C LEU A 22 -4.46 -6.66 10.48
N LEU A 23 -3.42 -7.14 9.80
CA LEU A 23 -2.28 -7.78 10.46
C LEU A 23 -1.62 -6.81 11.45
N GLY A 24 -1.35 -5.58 11.03
CA GLY A 24 -0.77 -4.57 11.90
C GLY A 24 -1.63 -4.25 13.12
N SER A 25 -2.95 -4.14 12.92
CA SER A 25 -3.90 -3.80 13.98
C SER A 25 -4.08 -4.94 15.01
N ALA A 26 -4.10 -6.18 14.55
CA ALA A 26 -4.30 -7.36 15.40
C ALA A 26 -3.00 -7.82 16.08
N TRP A 27 -1.84 -7.51 15.50
CA TRP A 27 -0.56 -8.11 15.89
C TRP A 27 -0.21 -7.95 17.36
N PRO A 28 -0.40 -6.79 18.03
CA PRO A 28 -0.08 -6.67 19.46
C PRO A 28 -0.78 -7.72 20.33
N THR A 29 -2.01 -8.10 19.97
CA THR A 29 -2.77 -9.15 20.67
C THR A 29 -2.35 -10.54 20.22
N MET A 30 -2.21 -10.77 18.90
CA MET A 30 -1.83 -12.07 18.33
C MET A 30 -0.45 -12.53 18.82
N GLN A 31 0.54 -11.64 18.86
CA GLN A 31 1.89 -11.99 19.32
C GLN A 31 1.92 -12.48 20.78
N ALA A 32 1.11 -11.85 21.64
CA ALA A 32 1.01 -12.23 23.05
C ALA A 32 0.37 -13.61 23.20
N GLU A 33 -0.67 -13.90 22.42
CA GLU A 33 -1.36 -15.18 22.44
C GLU A 33 -0.54 -16.32 21.87
N PHE A 34 0.11 -16.10 20.71
CA PHE A 34 1.01 -17.09 20.12
C PHE A 34 2.35 -17.23 20.85
N GLN A 35 2.63 -16.38 21.83
CA GLN A 35 3.88 -16.32 22.59
C GLN A 35 5.12 -16.22 21.67
N VAL A 36 5.03 -15.43 20.62
CA VAL A 36 6.12 -15.23 19.64
C VAL A 36 6.71 -13.83 19.76
N PRO A 37 7.97 -13.65 19.32
CA PRO A 37 8.59 -12.33 19.26
C PRO A 37 7.79 -11.34 18.40
N SER A 38 7.77 -10.06 18.78
CA SER A 38 7.06 -9.02 18.04
C SER A 38 7.49 -8.93 16.56
N SER A 39 8.76 -9.19 16.26
CA SER A 39 9.30 -9.19 14.89
C SER A 39 8.65 -10.19 13.93
N TYR A 40 7.91 -11.18 14.45
CA TYR A 40 7.31 -12.24 13.65
C TYR A 40 6.16 -11.77 12.75
N ALA A 41 5.54 -10.60 13.03
CA ALA A 41 4.63 -9.94 12.09
C ALA A 41 5.28 -9.71 10.72
N GLY A 42 6.55 -9.33 10.72
CA GLY A 42 7.30 -9.07 9.49
C GLY A 42 7.39 -10.29 8.57
N TYR A 43 7.54 -11.49 9.11
CA TYR A 43 7.59 -12.70 8.27
C TYR A 43 6.26 -13.04 7.62
N ILE A 44 5.14 -12.85 8.33
CA ILE A 44 3.81 -13.02 7.75
C ILE A 44 3.57 -11.96 6.66
N SER A 45 3.86 -10.69 6.97
CA SER A 45 3.77 -9.58 6.00
C SER A 45 4.64 -9.84 4.76
N MET A 46 5.88 -10.34 4.95
CA MET A 46 6.78 -10.70 3.85
C MET A 46 6.19 -11.82 2.98
N THR A 47 5.55 -12.82 3.59
CA THR A 47 4.88 -13.92 2.85
C THR A 47 3.71 -13.39 2.02
N ILE A 48 2.85 -12.56 2.61
CA ILE A 48 1.75 -11.90 1.91
C ILE A 48 2.30 -11.09 0.73
N SER A 49 3.29 -10.23 0.97
CA SER A 49 3.91 -9.38 -0.07
C SER A 49 4.55 -10.19 -1.18
N CYS A 50 5.24 -11.29 -0.86
CA CYS A 50 5.83 -12.19 -1.86
C CYS A 50 4.76 -12.77 -2.79
N MET A 51 3.65 -13.23 -2.23
CA MET A 51 2.53 -13.77 -3.02
C MET A 51 1.81 -12.70 -3.82
N THR A 52 1.68 -11.48 -3.27
CA THR A 52 1.13 -10.31 -3.96
C THR A 52 1.98 -9.94 -5.18
N ILE A 53 3.30 -9.88 -5.01
CA ILE A 53 4.24 -9.61 -6.11
C ILE A 53 4.15 -10.68 -7.18
N LEU A 54 4.16 -11.95 -6.80
CA LEU A 54 4.05 -13.07 -7.73
C LEU A 54 2.76 -12.98 -8.56
N SER A 55 1.65 -12.70 -7.90
CA SER A 55 0.33 -12.57 -8.53
C SER A 55 0.26 -11.33 -9.44
N ALA A 56 0.79 -10.19 -9.00
CA ALA A 56 0.84 -8.96 -9.80
C ALA A 56 1.70 -9.14 -11.06
N LEU A 57 2.86 -9.80 -10.96
CA LEU A 57 3.72 -10.12 -12.11
C LEU A 57 3.05 -11.08 -13.12
N MET A 58 2.15 -11.93 -12.64
CA MET A 58 1.33 -12.76 -13.50
C MET A 58 0.17 -11.99 -14.14
N GLY A 59 -0.19 -10.82 -13.61
CA GLY A 59 -1.32 -9.99 -14.03
C GLY A 59 -1.43 -9.79 -15.55
N PRO A 60 -0.39 -9.34 -16.27
CA PRO A 60 -0.44 -9.17 -17.73
C PRO A 60 -0.74 -10.46 -18.50
N ARG A 61 -0.24 -11.62 -18.00
CA ARG A 61 -0.57 -12.93 -18.62
C ARG A 61 -2.00 -13.36 -18.31
N LEU A 62 -2.47 -13.09 -17.08
CA LEU A 62 -3.83 -13.41 -16.66
C LEU A 62 -4.87 -12.59 -17.46
N VAL A 63 -4.65 -11.28 -17.60
CA VAL A 63 -5.56 -10.37 -18.33
C VAL A 63 -5.64 -10.73 -19.82
N ARG A 64 -4.56 -11.24 -20.43
CA ARG A 64 -4.57 -11.73 -21.82
C ARG A 64 -5.39 -13.03 -21.98
N ARG A 65 -5.36 -13.90 -20.95
CA ARG A 65 -6.00 -15.24 -21.04
C ARG A 65 -7.43 -15.25 -20.49
N PHE A 66 -7.71 -14.42 -19.48
CA PHE A 66 -8.99 -14.39 -18.77
C PHE A 66 -9.59 -12.98 -18.78
N PRO A 67 -10.92 -12.85 -18.94
CA PRO A 67 -11.60 -11.57 -18.75
C PRO A 67 -11.37 -11.00 -17.35
N ALA A 68 -11.13 -9.69 -17.22
CA ALA A 68 -10.85 -9.00 -15.96
C ALA A 68 -11.89 -9.33 -14.85
N LYS A 69 -13.16 -9.46 -15.21
CA LYS A 69 -14.25 -9.83 -14.28
C LYS A 69 -13.99 -11.12 -13.51
N TRP A 70 -13.42 -12.15 -14.15
CA TRP A 70 -13.12 -13.42 -13.49
C TRP A 70 -11.86 -13.32 -12.61
N ILE A 71 -10.88 -12.52 -13.03
CA ILE A 71 -9.69 -12.27 -12.23
C ILE A 71 -10.12 -11.59 -10.93
N VAL A 72 -10.99 -10.58 -10.98
CA VAL A 72 -11.53 -9.90 -9.80
C VAL A 72 -12.27 -10.86 -8.86
N VAL A 73 -13.18 -11.67 -9.40
CA VAL A 73 -13.96 -12.64 -8.61
C VAL A 73 -13.05 -13.66 -7.92
N VAL A 74 -12.12 -14.28 -8.66
CA VAL A 74 -11.19 -15.28 -8.10
C VAL A 74 -10.26 -14.63 -7.08
N SER A 75 -9.79 -13.43 -7.32
CA SER A 75 -8.93 -12.69 -6.39
C SER A 75 -9.64 -12.39 -5.07
N ILE A 76 -10.86 -11.86 -5.11
CA ILE A 76 -11.66 -11.61 -3.90
C ILE A 76 -11.96 -12.92 -3.17
N PHE A 77 -12.27 -14.00 -3.90
CA PHE A 77 -12.45 -15.32 -3.29
C PHE A 77 -11.20 -15.82 -2.57
N LEU A 78 -10.02 -15.66 -3.16
CA LEU A 78 -8.75 -16.05 -2.52
C LEU A 78 -8.48 -15.22 -1.26
N THR A 79 -8.77 -13.92 -1.26
CA THR A 79 -8.66 -13.09 -0.05
C THR A 79 -9.66 -13.51 1.03
N VAL A 80 -10.90 -13.89 0.66
CA VAL A 80 -11.88 -14.47 1.62
C VAL A 80 -11.32 -15.74 2.25
N VAL A 81 -10.76 -16.65 1.45
CA VAL A 81 -10.15 -17.91 1.94
C VAL A 81 -9.00 -17.60 2.91
N GLY A 82 -8.13 -16.65 2.56
CA GLY A 82 -7.03 -16.22 3.42
C GLY A 82 -7.54 -15.66 4.75
N LEU A 83 -8.46 -14.69 4.74
CA LEU A 83 -9.02 -14.06 5.94
C LEU A 83 -9.76 -15.05 6.83
N MET A 84 -10.59 -15.91 6.22
CA MET A 84 -11.25 -16.99 6.95
C MET A 84 -10.23 -17.94 7.58
N GLY A 85 -9.19 -18.32 6.83
CA GLY A 85 -8.09 -19.12 7.34
C GLY A 85 -7.45 -18.48 8.58
N PHE A 86 -7.09 -17.18 8.50
CA PHE A 86 -6.55 -16.45 9.66
C PHE A 86 -7.47 -16.53 10.88
N SER A 87 -8.79 -16.46 10.68
CA SER A 87 -9.77 -16.52 11.80
C SER A 87 -9.82 -17.88 12.50
N PHE A 88 -9.29 -18.93 11.93
CA PHE A 88 -9.24 -20.28 12.51
C PHE A 88 -7.85 -20.71 12.96
N CYS A 89 -6.82 -19.87 12.77
CA CYS A 89 -5.45 -20.21 13.16
C CYS A 89 -5.31 -20.25 14.69
N ALA A 90 -5.01 -21.43 15.23
CA ALA A 90 -4.63 -21.63 16.61
C ALA A 90 -3.12 -21.55 16.85
N GLU A 91 -2.32 -21.66 15.80
CA GLU A 91 -0.86 -21.72 15.82
C GLU A 91 -0.26 -20.69 14.87
N TYR A 92 0.84 -20.02 15.27
CA TYR A 92 1.51 -19.02 14.46
C TYR A 92 1.86 -19.52 13.05
N TRP A 93 2.32 -20.75 12.91
CA TRP A 93 2.79 -21.31 11.63
C TRP A 93 1.68 -21.51 10.61
N LEU A 94 0.43 -21.69 11.08
CA LEU A 94 -0.74 -21.80 10.19
C LEU A 94 -1.03 -20.50 9.44
N LEU A 95 -0.63 -19.35 9.99
CA LEU A 95 -0.78 -18.06 9.35
C LEU A 95 -0.06 -18.00 8.00
N PHE A 96 1.08 -18.68 7.84
CA PHE A 96 1.80 -18.73 6.56
C PHE A 96 1.00 -19.41 5.46
N LEU A 97 0.31 -20.50 5.78
CA LEU A 97 -0.54 -21.19 4.79
C LEU A 97 -1.70 -20.29 4.34
N CYS A 98 -2.30 -19.54 5.27
CA CYS A 98 -3.40 -18.62 4.98
C CYS A 98 -2.92 -17.34 4.28
N ALA A 99 -1.67 -16.92 4.52
CA ALA A 99 -1.04 -15.78 3.84
C ALA A 99 -0.86 -16.00 2.33
N VAL A 100 -0.73 -17.25 1.88
CA VAL A 100 -0.56 -17.57 0.44
C VAL A 100 -1.80 -17.16 -0.37
N PRO A 101 -3.01 -17.71 -0.15
CA PRO A 101 -4.19 -17.30 -0.91
C PRO A 101 -4.51 -15.82 -0.71
N TYR A 102 -4.29 -15.27 0.48
CA TYR A 102 -4.47 -13.87 0.78
C TYR A 102 -3.63 -12.97 -0.15
N GLY A 103 -2.31 -13.18 -0.23
CA GLY A 103 -1.42 -12.39 -1.07
C GLY A 103 -1.68 -12.59 -2.56
N LEU A 104 -1.91 -13.83 -3.01
CA LEU A 104 -2.25 -14.11 -4.41
C LEU A 104 -3.52 -13.37 -4.87
N GLY A 105 -4.53 -13.28 -4.00
CA GLY A 105 -5.74 -12.52 -4.26
C GLY A 105 -5.47 -11.02 -4.39
N ALA A 106 -4.70 -10.43 -3.49
CA ALA A 106 -4.43 -8.99 -3.47
C ALA A 106 -3.75 -8.49 -4.76
N GLY A 107 -2.69 -9.15 -5.22
CA GLY A 107 -1.90 -8.66 -6.36
C GLY A 107 -2.63 -8.75 -7.70
N ALA A 108 -3.39 -9.81 -7.96
CA ALA A 108 -4.06 -9.99 -9.24
C ALA A 108 -5.23 -9.02 -9.44
N VAL A 109 -5.99 -8.70 -8.39
CA VAL A 109 -7.11 -7.76 -8.48
C VAL A 109 -6.61 -6.35 -8.72
N ASP A 110 -5.56 -5.92 -8.01
CA ASP A 110 -4.98 -4.59 -8.17
C ASP A 110 -4.50 -4.36 -9.61
N ALA A 111 -3.63 -5.24 -10.12
CA ALA A 111 -3.12 -5.15 -11.49
C ALA A 111 -4.24 -5.15 -12.55
N SER A 112 -5.26 -6.01 -12.38
CA SER A 112 -6.33 -6.16 -13.36
C SER A 112 -7.29 -4.98 -13.40
N LEU A 113 -7.66 -4.44 -12.24
CA LEU A 113 -8.58 -3.31 -12.15
C LEU A 113 -7.90 -2.01 -12.57
N ASN A 114 -6.66 -1.77 -12.17
CA ASN A 114 -5.89 -0.62 -12.63
C ASN A 114 -5.78 -0.62 -14.15
N HIS A 115 -5.44 -1.77 -14.77
CA HIS A 115 -5.40 -1.90 -16.23
C HIS A 115 -6.77 -1.67 -16.87
N TYR A 116 -7.85 -2.23 -16.32
CA TYR A 116 -9.20 -2.07 -16.86
C TYR A 116 -9.67 -0.61 -16.83
N VAL A 117 -9.40 0.10 -15.73
CA VAL A 117 -9.81 1.49 -15.54
C VAL A 117 -8.96 2.44 -16.35
N ALA A 118 -7.64 2.25 -16.41
CA ALA A 118 -6.74 3.08 -17.20
C ALA A 118 -7.12 3.13 -18.69
N ASN A 119 -7.64 2.00 -19.22
CA ASN A 119 -8.02 1.91 -20.62
C ASN A 119 -9.43 2.43 -20.94
N ARG A 120 -10.26 2.78 -19.94
CA ARG A 120 -11.70 3.06 -20.15
C ARG A 120 -12.24 4.28 -19.45
N TYR A 121 -11.50 4.81 -18.47
CA TYR A 121 -11.96 5.92 -17.63
C TYR A 121 -10.87 6.98 -17.51
N SER A 122 -11.26 8.17 -17.06
CA SER A 122 -10.34 9.29 -16.84
C SER A 122 -9.42 9.09 -15.64
N SER A 123 -8.32 9.85 -15.57
CA SER A 123 -7.41 9.83 -14.41
C SER A 123 -8.11 10.23 -13.10
N SER A 124 -9.17 11.05 -13.14
CA SER A 124 -9.99 11.35 -11.96
C SER A 124 -10.64 10.11 -11.37
N VAL A 125 -11.15 9.19 -12.21
CA VAL A 125 -11.72 7.91 -11.77
C VAL A 125 -10.66 7.05 -11.12
N MET A 126 -9.43 7.04 -11.67
CA MET A 126 -8.30 6.33 -11.10
C MET A 126 -7.94 6.86 -9.70
N ASN A 127 -7.93 8.18 -9.52
CA ASN A 127 -7.67 8.79 -8.21
C ASN A 127 -8.75 8.40 -7.18
N PHE A 128 -10.03 8.43 -7.57
CA PHE A 128 -11.11 7.97 -6.69
C PHE A 128 -11.00 6.50 -6.32
N LEU A 129 -10.55 5.63 -7.23
CA LEU A 129 -10.25 4.23 -6.92
C LEU A 129 -9.34 4.08 -5.70
N HIS A 130 -8.23 4.80 -5.70
CA HIS A 130 -7.29 4.75 -4.58
C HIS A 130 -7.84 5.38 -3.29
N CYS A 131 -8.81 6.30 -3.37
CA CYS A 131 -9.54 6.77 -2.19
C CYS A 131 -10.42 5.66 -1.60
N PHE A 132 -11.10 4.87 -2.45
CA PHE A 132 -11.91 3.73 -1.98
C PHE A 132 -11.06 2.60 -1.38
N TYR A 133 -9.87 2.35 -1.90
CA TYR A 133 -8.86 1.50 -1.24
C TYR A 133 -8.56 2.02 0.18
N GLY A 134 -8.24 3.32 0.31
CA GLY A 134 -7.98 3.94 1.61
C GLY A 134 -9.16 3.80 2.58
N LEU A 135 -10.40 3.90 2.08
CA LEU A 135 -11.59 3.67 2.89
C LEU A 135 -11.63 2.25 3.46
N GLY A 136 -11.35 1.23 2.65
CA GLY A 136 -11.24 -0.15 3.10
C GLY A 136 -10.18 -0.32 4.20
N ALA A 137 -9.00 0.27 3.98
CA ALA A 137 -7.88 0.21 4.91
C ALA A 137 -8.12 0.97 6.24
N ILE A 138 -9.04 1.94 6.26
CA ILE A 138 -9.48 2.62 7.48
C ILE A 138 -10.53 1.78 8.24
N ILE A 139 -11.43 1.12 7.52
CA ILE A 139 -12.54 0.37 8.12
C ILE A 139 -12.01 -0.81 8.94
N SER A 140 -11.06 -1.59 8.43
CA SER A 140 -10.67 -2.86 9.05
C SER A 140 -9.96 -2.74 10.40
N PRO A 141 -9.08 -1.76 10.70
CA PRO A 141 -8.57 -1.58 12.06
C PRO A 141 -9.66 -1.25 13.08
N ASN A 142 -10.70 -0.52 12.64
CA ASN A 142 -11.84 -0.22 13.50
C ASN A 142 -12.74 -1.44 13.73
N LEU A 143 -12.89 -2.32 12.72
CA LEU A 143 -13.54 -3.63 12.91
C LEU A 143 -12.73 -4.51 13.87
N MET A 144 -11.41 -4.52 13.75
CA MET A 144 -10.53 -5.23 14.68
C MET A 144 -10.64 -4.66 16.08
N ALA A 145 -10.69 -3.35 16.25
CA ALA A 145 -10.90 -2.69 17.53
C ALA A 145 -12.23 -3.12 18.17
N MET A 146 -13.32 -3.15 17.39
CA MET A 146 -14.61 -3.66 17.86
C MET A 146 -14.55 -5.14 18.25
N ALA A 147 -13.85 -5.96 17.46
CA ALA A 147 -13.69 -7.38 17.78
C ALA A 147 -12.91 -7.58 19.08
N LEU A 148 -11.84 -6.83 19.31
CA LEU A 148 -11.05 -6.89 20.55
C LEU A 148 -11.82 -6.38 21.76
N LYS A 149 -12.80 -5.50 21.58
CA LYS A 149 -13.65 -5.00 22.66
C LYS A 149 -14.71 -6.00 23.09
N TYR A 150 -15.37 -6.66 22.16
CA TYR A 150 -16.57 -7.46 22.40
C TYR A 150 -16.34 -8.96 22.27
N ALA A 151 -15.21 -9.40 21.70
CA ALA A 151 -14.92 -10.80 21.42
C ALA A 151 -13.41 -11.06 21.42
N HIS A 152 -12.83 -11.39 20.26
CA HIS A 152 -11.44 -11.81 20.09
C HIS A 152 -10.90 -11.38 18.71
N TRP A 153 -9.56 -11.32 18.51
CA TRP A 153 -8.96 -10.92 17.22
C TRP A 153 -9.39 -11.80 16.04
N ASN A 154 -9.65 -13.09 16.26
CA ASN A 154 -10.18 -14.00 15.25
C ASN A 154 -11.49 -13.50 14.64
N GLU A 155 -12.37 -12.90 15.46
CA GLU A 155 -13.64 -12.34 15.00
C GLU A 155 -13.41 -11.11 14.10
N GLY A 156 -12.38 -10.31 14.33
CA GLY A 156 -12.02 -9.20 13.46
C GLY A 156 -11.70 -9.67 12.03
N TYR A 157 -10.94 -10.75 11.89
CA TYR A 157 -10.70 -11.39 10.59
C TYR A 157 -11.98 -11.98 10.00
N ARG A 158 -12.81 -12.64 10.83
CA ARG A 158 -14.06 -13.27 10.40
C ARG A 158 -15.08 -12.24 9.92
N TRP A 159 -15.26 -11.14 10.64
CA TRP A 159 -16.17 -10.06 10.22
C TRP A 159 -15.72 -9.40 8.93
N THR A 160 -14.42 -9.17 8.78
CA THR A 160 -13.86 -8.66 7.53
C THR A 160 -14.06 -9.66 6.38
N ALA A 161 -13.89 -10.96 6.62
CA ALA A 161 -14.17 -12.00 5.62
C ALA A 161 -15.66 -12.01 5.22
N TYR A 162 -16.60 -11.82 6.14
CA TYR A 162 -18.03 -11.71 5.81
C TYR A 162 -18.35 -10.50 4.92
N ILE A 163 -17.73 -9.35 5.20
CA ILE A 163 -17.85 -8.18 4.31
C ILE A 163 -17.30 -8.52 2.92
N GLN A 164 -16.15 -9.18 2.84
CA GLN A 164 -15.56 -9.63 1.59
C GLN A 164 -16.46 -10.61 0.83
N VAL A 165 -17.13 -11.53 1.53
CA VAL A 165 -18.15 -12.43 0.91
C VAL A 165 -19.30 -11.62 0.33
N GLY A 166 -19.77 -10.59 1.04
CA GLY A 166 -20.79 -9.67 0.52
C GLY A 166 -20.33 -8.96 -0.75
N ILE A 167 -19.10 -8.44 -0.77
CA ILE A 167 -18.50 -7.80 -1.95
C ILE A 167 -18.33 -8.81 -3.09
N LEU A 168 -17.90 -10.02 -2.80
CA LEU A 168 -17.78 -11.11 -3.77
C LEU A 168 -19.14 -11.41 -4.43
N ALA A 169 -20.21 -11.49 -3.64
CA ALA A 169 -21.56 -11.71 -4.15
C ALA A 169 -22.00 -10.57 -5.09
N VAL A 170 -21.74 -9.30 -4.72
CA VAL A 170 -22.01 -8.15 -5.59
C VAL A 170 -21.20 -8.23 -6.88
N CYS A 171 -19.92 -8.59 -6.82
CA CYS A 171 -19.07 -8.77 -8.01
C CYS A 171 -19.57 -9.90 -8.90
N LEU A 172 -20.03 -11.02 -8.34
CA LEU A 172 -20.64 -12.13 -9.10
C LEU A 172 -21.93 -11.68 -9.79
N LEU A 173 -22.83 -10.98 -9.10
CA LEU A 173 -24.08 -10.46 -9.67
C LEU A 173 -23.81 -9.40 -10.75
N SER A 174 -22.68 -8.71 -10.70
CA SER A 174 -22.28 -7.71 -11.68
C SER A 174 -21.66 -8.29 -12.97
N LEU A 175 -21.37 -9.58 -13.03
CA LEU A 175 -20.70 -10.21 -14.20
C LEU A 175 -21.36 -9.86 -15.56
N PRO A 176 -22.70 -9.74 -15.69
CA PRO A 176 -23.32 -9.33 -16.95
C PRO A 176 -23.05 -7.88 -17.36
N LEU A 177 -22.67 -7.01 -16.40
CA LEU A 177 -22.40 -5.58 -16.66
C LEU A 177 -21.04 -5.34 -17.32
N TRP A 178 -20.11 -6.30 -17.21
CA TRP A 178 -18.76 -6.19 -17.74
C TRP A 178 -18.78 -6.36 -19.26
N LYS A 179 -18.62 -5.27 -19.99
CA LYS A 179 -18.54 -5.31 -21.46
C LYS A 179 -17.30 -6.09 -21.90
N LYS A 180 -17.46 -6.93 -22.92
CA LYS A 180 -16.33 -7.46 -23.69
C LYS A 180 -15.65 -6.26 -24.36
N GLY A 181 -14.48 -5.88 -23.92
CA GLY A 181 -13.67 -4.87 -24.59
C GLY A 181 -12.93 -5.50 -25.77
N PRO A 182 -12.59 -4.73 -26.81
CA PRO A 182 -11.58 -5.18 -27.76
C PRO A 182 -10.33 -5.51 -26.94
N GLY A 183 -9.76 -6.68 -27.20
CA GLY A 183 -8.53 -7.12 -26.56
C GLY A 183 -7.43 -6.09 -26.80
N SER A 184 -6.54 -6.00 -25.85
CA SER A 184 -5.33 -5.18 -25.80
C SER A 184 -4.37 -5.42 -26.99
N GLN A 185 -4.76 -5.02 -28.20
CA GLN A 185 -3.93 -5.13 -29.39
C GLN A 185 -3.15 -3.84 -29.75
N GLU A 186 -3.40 -2.72 -29.07
CA GLU A 186 -2.82 -1.44 -29.48
C GLU A 186 -1.59 -0.95 -28.67
N GLN A 187 -1.10 -1.71 -27.69
CA GLN A 187 0.10 -1.30 -26.92
C GLN A 187 1.39 -2.10 -27.21
N GLU A 188 1.39 -2.98 -28.22
CA GLU A 188 2.57 -3.81 -28.55
C GLU A 188 3.61 -3.16 -29.48
N THR A 189 3.43 -1.93 -29.96
CA THR A 189 4.31 -1.35 -30.98
C THR A 189 5.20 -0.17 -30.53
N ALA A 190 5.20 0.21 -29.26
CA ALA A 190 6.24 1.09 -28.77
C ALA A 190 7.48 0.25 -28.43
N GLU A 191 8.58 0.43 -29.16
CA GLU A 191 9.90 -0.08 -28.77
C GLU A 191 10.20 0.35 -27.35
N THR A 192 9.96 -0.55 -26.38
CA THR A 192 10.32 -0.32 -24.99
C THR A 192 11.81 -0.58 -24.84
N ALA A 193 12.51 0.42 -24.32
CA ALA A 193 13.93 0.28 -24.02
C ALA A 193 14.21 -0.91 -23.10
N GLY A 194 15.32 -1.61 -23.35
CA GLY A 194 15.73 -2.72 -22.51
C GLY A 194 16.06 -2.27 -21.08
N ILE A 195 15.90 -3.16 -20.10
CA ILE A 195 16.16 -2.87 -18.68
C ILE A 195 17.57 -2.33 -18.47
N LEU A 196 18.59 -2.97 -19.05
CA LEU A 196 19.99 -2.56 -18.92
C LEU A 196 20.29 -1.20 -19.56
N GLU A 197 19.59 -0.87 -20.65
CA GLU A 197 19.67 0.45 -21.28
C GLU A 197 19.01 1.51 -20.38
N THR A 198 17.86 1.20 -19.82
CA THR A 198 17.09 2.11 -18.96
C THR A 198 17.83 2.46 -17.67
N ILE A 199 18.48 1.50 -17.01
CA ILE A 199 19.24 1.74 -15.77
C ILE A 199 20.43 2.68 -16.01
N LYS A 200 20.99 2.73 -17.21
CA LYS A 200 22.09 3.63 -17.56
C LYS A 200 21.65 5.08 -17.76
N VAL A 201 20.34 5.33 -17.91
CA VAL A 201 19.81 6.70 -18.10
C VAL A 201 20.05 7.53 -16.83
N PRO A 202 20.68 8.72 -16.94
CA PRO A 202 20.97 9.56 -15.78
C PRO A 202 19.73 9.87 -14.95
N GLY A 203 19.83 9.66 -13.65
CA GLY A 203 18.73 9.90 -12.70
C GLY A 203 17.82 8.68 -12.44
N VAL A 204 17.79 7.65 -13.30
CA VAL A 204 16.92 6.49 -13.12
C VAL A 204 17.22 5.77 -11.81
N VAL A 205 18.45 5.31 -11.59
CA VAL A 205 18.82 4.56 -10.37
C VAL A 205 18.52 5.34 -9.10
N LEU A 206 18.76 6.66 -9.10
CA LEU A 206 18.46 7.52 -7.96
C LEU A 206 16.96 7.56 -7.67
N THR A 207 16.12 7.64 -8.71
CA THR A 207 14.66 7.62 -8.57
C THR A 207 14.17 6.25 -8.08
N LEU A 208 14.79 5.14 -8.52
CA LEU A 208 14.44 3.80 -8.04
C LEU A 208 14.72 3.64 -6.54
N ILE A 209 15.90 4.07 -6.08
CA ILE A 209 16.27 3.98 -4.65
C ILE A 209 15.42 4.93 -3.82
N ALA A 210 15.08 6.12 -4.33
CA ALA A 210 14.17 7.04 -3.67
C ALA A 210 12.78 6.42 -3.51
N PHE A 211 12.26 5.78 -4.54
CA PHE A 211 10.95 5.12 -4.50
C PHE A 211 10.93 3.90 -3.56
N PHE A 212 12.03 3.12 -3.55
CA PHE A 212 12.26 2.09 -2.53
C PHE A 212 12.16 2.67 -1.11
N ALA A 213 12.86 3.79 -0.85
CA ALA A 213 12.89 4.41 0.47
C ALA A 213 11.49 4.87 0.92
N TYR A 214 10.73 5.47 0.00
CA TYR A 214 9.35 5.85 0.27
C TYR A 214 8.49 4.64 0.68
N CYS A 215 8.47 3.59 -0.17
CA CYS A 215 7.65 2.40 0.09
C CYS A 215 8.09 1.64 1.35
N ALA A 216 9.38 1.67 1.67
CA ALA A 216 9.94 1.11 2.91
C ALA A 216 9.36 1.79 4.16
N GLY A 217 9.30 3.12 4.17
CA GLY A 217 8.72 3.90 5.26
C GLY A 217 7.20 3.70 5.38
N GLU A 218 6.49 3.85 4.26
CA GLU A 218 5.04 3.72 4.17
C GLU A 218 4.55 2.36 4.72
N THR A 219 5.08 1.26 4.20
CA THR A 219 4.65 -0.10 4.60
C THR A 219 5.11 -0.48 6.01
N THR A 220 6.21 0.11 6.50
CA THR A 220 6.59 -0.02 7.91
C THR A 220 5.53 0.62 8.81
N CYS A 221 5.02 1.80 8.45
CA CYS A 221 3.90 2.41 9.16
C CYS A 221 2.66 1.54 9.15
N PHE A 222 2.30 0.95 7.99
CA PHE A 222 1.12 0.09 7.88
C PHE A 222 1.15 -1.09 8.86
N LEU A 223 2.31 -1.71 9.02
CA LEU A 223 2.44 -2.89 9.88
C LEU A 223 2.64 -2.54 11.36
N TRP A 224 3.37 -1.46 11.68
CA TRP A 224 3.90 -1.26 13.01
C TRP A 224 3.25 -0.13 13.83
N THR A 225 2.30 0.65 13.27
CA THR A 225 1.65 1.76 13.98
C THR A 225 0.95 1.28 15.27
N SER A 226 0.13 0.24 15.22
CA SER A 226 -0.52 -0.30 16.42
C SER A 226 0.49 -0.84 17.43
N SER A 227 1.51 -1.56 16.96
CA SER A 227 2.60 -2.04 17.84
C SER A 227 3.39 -0.90 18.48
N TYR A 228 3.57 0.24 17.80
CA TYR A 228 4.19 1.42 18.36
C TYR A 228 3.41 1.95 19.58
N PHE A 229 2.09 2.07 19.45
CA PHE A 229 1.25 2.47 20.59
C PHE A 229 1.25 1.44 21.70
N ALA A 230 1.14 0.17 21.39
CA ALA A 230 1.19 -0.90 22.40
C ALA A 230 2.51 -0.88 23.20
N GLY A 231 3.64 -0.67 22.54
CA GLY A 231 4.94 -0.70 23.17
C GLY A 231 5.36 0.61 23.86
N THR A 232 4.82 1.76 23.44
CA THR A 232 5.17 3.08 24.02
C THR A 232 4.13 3.62 24.99
N ARG A 233 2.91 3.04 25.00
CA ARG A 233 1.76 3.43 25.83
C ARG A 233 1.06 2.19 26.39
N PRO A 234 1.66 1.54 27.39
CA PRO A 234 1.14 0.28 27.94
C PRO A 234 -0.17 0.43 28.71
N ASP A 235 -0.61 1.65 28.99
CA ASP A 235 -1.88 2.02 29.61
C ASP A 235 -3.07 1.94 28.63
N LEU A 236 -2.82 1.85 27.32
CA LEU A 236 -3.86 1.76 26.31
C LEU A 236 -4.46 0.36 26.26
N ASN A 237 -5.79 0.30 26.12
CA ASN A 237 -6.48 -0.96 25.87
C ASN A 237 -6.26 -1.46 24.43
N ALA A 238 -6.44 -2.75 24.21
CA ALA A 238 -6.24 -3.39 22.91
C ALA A 238 -7.15 -2.82 21.80
N GLU A 239 -8.37 -2.41 22.16
CA GLU A 239 -9.33 -1.76 21.25
C GLU A 239 -8.73 -0.47 20.65
N LEU A 240 -8.26 0.43 21.49
CA LEU A 240 -7.73 1.71 21.05
C LEU A 240 -6.42 1.55 20.27
N VAL A 241 -5.55 0.63 20.71
CA VAL A 241 -4.31 0.26 20.02
C VAL A 241 -4.61 -0.22 18.59
N ALA A 242 -5.59 -1.10 18.42
CA ALA A 242 -5.97 -1.59 17.09
C ALA A 242 -6.55 -0.47 16.20
N ALA A 243 -7.42 0.39 16.77
CA ALA A 243 -8.00 1.51 16.04
C ALA A 243 -6.95 2.49 15.51
N PHE A 244 -5.85 2.71 16.25
CA PHE A 244 -4.75 3.57 15.81
C PHE A 244 -4.05 3.07 14.54
N GLY A 245 -4.15 1.79 14.19
CA GLY A 245 -3.72 1.28 12.90
C GLY A 245 -4.36 1.96 11.70
N SER A 246 -5.55 2.58 11.87
CA SER A 246 -6.22 3.33 10.80
C SER A 246 -5.65 4.72 10.53
N LEU A 247 -4.88 5.31 11.46
CA LEU A 247 -4.45 6.72 11.40
C LEU A 247 -3.59 7.02 10.17
N ILE A 248 -2.62 6.16 9.89
CA ILE A 248 -1.73 6.34 8.74
C ILE A 248 -2.50 6.27 7.41
N PHE A 249 -3.46 5.35 7.30
CA PHE A 249 -4.31 5.21 6.12
C PHE A 249 -5.28 6.38 5.94
N ALA A 250 -5.83 6.89 7.05
CA ALA A 250 -6.67 8.09 7.04
C ALA A 250 -5.86 9.31 6.57
N GLY A 251 -4.65 9.49 7.08
CA GLY A 251 -3.73 10.52 6.61
C GLY A 251 -3.42 10.36 5.12
N LEU A 252 -3.05 9.16 4.68
CA LEU A 252 -2.74 8.86 3.29
C LEU A 252 -3.91 9.22 2.36
N MET A 253 -5.13 8.86 2.73
CA MET A 253 -6.33 9.20 1.98
C MET A 253 -6.55 10.71 1.91
N ILE A 254 -6.39 11.42 3.03
CA ILE A 254 -6.50 12.89 3.08
C ILE A 254 -5.44 13.53 2.17
N GLY A 255 -4.19 13.09 2.26
CA GLY A 255 -3.10 13.58 1.42
C GLY A 255 -3.36 13.37 -0.07
N ARG A 256 -3.85 12.19 -0.47
CA ARG A 256 -4.24 11.88 -1.85
C ARG A 256 -5.41 12.74 -2.34
N LEU A 257 -6.40 12.96 -1.50
CA LEU A 257 -7.52 13.85 -1.80
C LEU A 257 -7.04 15.30 -2.04
N ILE A 258 -6.27 15.85 -1.10
CA ILE A 258 -5.73 17.21 -1.22
C ILE A 258 -4.88 17.32 -2.49
N SER A 259 -3.99 16.36 -2.74
CA SER A 259 -3.13 16.36 -3.92
C SER A 259 -3.92 16.33 -5.23
N GLY A 260 -5.03 15.60 -5.28
CA GLY A 260 -5.92 15.58 -6.44
C GLY A 260 -6.47 16.95 -6.84
N PHE A 261 -6.71 17.83 -5.86
CA PHE A 261 -7.19 19.21 -6.13
C PHE A 261 -6.08 20.20 -6.46
N VAL A 262 -4.87 20.01 -5.89
CA VAL A 262 -3.81 21.02 -6.00
C VAL A 262 -2.70 20.66 -6.98
N SER A 263 -2.59 19.41 -7.43
CA SER A 263 -1.51 18.90 -8.28
C SER A 263 -1.34 19.72 -9.58
N ASN A 264 -2.44 20.06 -10.23
CA ASN A 264 -2.41 20.85 -11.48
C ASN A 264 -1.86 22.28 -11.30
N ARG A 265 -1.94 22.83 -10.07
CA ARG A 265 -1.45 24.18 -9.76
C ARG A 265 -0.01 24.19 -9.24
N LEU A 266 0.35 23.21 -8.43
CA LEU A 266 1.64 23.15 -7.75
C LEU A 266 2.71 22.41 -8.58
N GLY A 267 2.28 21.47 -9.42
CA GLY A 267 3.18 20.54 -10.12
C GLY A 267 3.78 19.47 -9.19
N ASP A 268 4.18 18.36 -9.78
CA ASP A 268 4.58 17.15 -9.02
C ASP A 268 5.81 17.38 -8.13
N ARG A 269 6.82 18.11 -8.58
CA ARG A 269 8.05 18.33 -7.78
C ARG A 269 7.78 19.07 -6.48
N LEU A 270 6.99 20.16 -6.55
CA LEU A 270 6.65 20.93 -5.35
C LEU A 270 5.73 20.11 -4.44
N LEU A 271 4.81 19.36 -5.03
CA LEU A 271 3.90 18.48 -4.30
C LEU A 271 4.64 17.41 -3.51
N ILE A 272 5.67 16.77 -4.09
CA ILE A 272 6.54 15.81 -3.41
C ILE A 272 7.29 16.48 -2.25
N ARG A 273 7.90 17.66 -2.49
CA ARG A 273 8.65 18.38 -1.44
C ARG A 273 7.76 18.75 -0.26
N LEU A 274 6.57 19.28 -0.52
CA LEU A 274 5.58 19.60 0.51
C LEU A 274 5.10 18.33 1.23
N GLY A 275 4.86 17.25 0.49
CA GLY A 275 4.50 15.96 1.06
C GLY A 275 5.53 15.46 2.06
N ILE A 276 6.81 15.43 1.66
CA ILE A 276 7.91 15.00 2.55
C ILE A 276 8.08 15.95 3.74
N LEU A 277 7.88 17.25 3.58
CA LEU A 277 7.91 18.19 4.70
C LEU A 277 6.81 17.89 5.71
N VAL A 278 5.57 17.66 5.25
CA VAL A 278 4.44 17.30 6.11
C VAL A 278 4.66 15.94 6.76
N GLU A 279 5.18 14.95 6.03
CA GLU A 279 5.60 13.65 6.57
C GLU A 279 6.62 13.83 7.71
N PHE A 280 7.64 14.66 7.51
CA PHE A 280 8.66 14.95 8.51
C PHE A 280 8.08 15.62 9.77
N LEU A 281 7.16 16.57 9.60
CA LEU A 281 6.44 17.19 10.74
C LEU A 281 5.66 16.13 11.52
N GLY A 282 4.98 15.21 10.84
CA GLY A 282 4.31 14.09 11.49
C GLY A 282 5.28 13.19 12.26
N ILE A 283 6.42 12.82 11.64
CA ILE A 283 7.47 12.01 12.30
C ILE A 283 8.03 12.72 13.54
N LEU A 284 8.24 14.02 13.50
CA LEU A 284 8.68 14.80 14.66
C LEU A 284 7.66 14.73 15.81
N LEU A 285 6.36 14.85 15.51
CA LEU A 285 5.31 14.71 16.52
C LEU A 285 5.27 13.30 17.12
N ILE A 286 5.49 12.25 16.32
CA ILE A 286 5.59 10.87 16.84
C ILE A 286 6.79 10.73 17.79
N ALA A 287 7.90 11.39 17.48
CA ALA A 287 9.15 11.33 18.27
C ALA A 287 9.08 12.09 19.59
N LEU A 288 8.12 13.01 19.78
CA LEU A 288 8.03 13.81 21.00
C LEU A 288 7.67 12.94 22.22
N PRO A 289 8.46 12.98 23.30
CA PRO A 289 8.20 12.18 24.50
C PRO A 289 7.14 12.85 25.39
N LEU A 290 6.00 13.23 24.80
CA LEU A 290 4.91 13.86 25.52
C LEU A 290 3.98 12.82 26.19
N PRO A 291 3.38 13.15 27.35
CA PRO A 291 2.43 12.27 28.00
C PRO A 291 1.18 12.07 27.15
N GLY A 292 0.55 10.89 27.30
CA GLY A 292 -0.64 10.52 26.53
C GLY A 292 -0.33 10.08 25.09
N TYR A 293 -1.35 9.86 24.32
CA TYR A 293 -1.25 9.32 22.95
C TYR A 293 -1.60 10.33 21.85
N GLY A 294 -2.27 11.43 22.19
CA GLY A 294 -2.90 12.34 21.21
C GLY A 294 -1.89 12.95 20.24
N VAL A 295 -0.69 13.36 20.71
CA VAL A 295 0.33 13.96 19.85
C VAL A 295 0.92 12.94 18.89
N ALA A 296 1.23 11.74 19.36
CA ALA A 296 1.71 10.67 18.48
C ALA A 296 0.64 10.25 17.46
N ALA A 297 -0.63 10.16 17.88
CA ALA A 297 -1.74 9.85 16.99
C ALA A 297 -1.91 10.93 15.89
N ALA A 298 -1.86 12.21 16.25
CA ALA A 298 -1.84 13.31 15.29
C ALA A 298 -0.61 13.22 14.37
N GLY A 299 0.54 12.82 14.92
CA GLY A 299 1.78 12.61 14.16
C GLY A 299 1.63 11.56 13.06
N PHE A 300 1.04 10.39 13.36
CA PHE A 300 0.78 9.36 12.35
C PHE A 300 -0.19 9.83 11.27
N LEU A 301 -1.25 10.53 11.65
CA LEU A 301 -2.22 11.11 10.70
C LEU A 301 -1.53 12.12 9.77
N ILE A 302 -0.72 13.03 10.32
CA ILE A 302 0.01 14.05 9.58
C ILE A 302 1.08 13.41 8.70
N ALA A 303 1.84 12.44 9.20
CA ALA A 303 2.83 11.71 8.41
C ALA A 303 2.18 11.01 7.20
N GLY A 304 1.06 10.32 7.42
CA GLY A 304 0.28 9.72 6.34
C GLY A 304 -0.20 10.75 5.31
N THR A 305 -0.66 11.93 5.78
CA THR A 305 -1.08 13.02 4.88
C THR A 305 0.07 13.49 4.00
N GLY A 306 1.28 13.58 4.56
CA GLY A 306 2.49 13.91 3.80
C GLY A 306 2.89 12.82 2.79
N MET A 307 2.76 11.55 3.15
CA MET A 307 3.05 10.41 2.28
C MET A 307 2.11 10.33 1.07
N GLY A 308 0.85 10.78 1.22
CA GLY A 308 -0.21 10.61 0.23
C GLY A 308 0.15 10.99 -1.21
N PRO A 309 0.68 12.18 -1.49
CA PRO A 309 1.00 12.64 -2.84
C PRO A 309 2.28 12.04 -3.43
N ILE A 310 3.20 11.49 -2.64
CA ILE A 310 4.57 11.18 -3.07
C ILE A 310 4.58 10.07 -4.13
N TYR A 311 3.92 8.94 -3.86
CA TYR A 311 3.88 7.78 -4.75
C TYR A 311 3.32 8.13 -6.14
N PRO A 312 2.09 8.68 -6.26
CA PRO A 312 1.53 8.97 -7.57
C PRO A 312 2.31 10.04 -8.32
N ALA A 313 2.86 11.05 -7.63
CA ALA A 313 3.63 12.12 -8.26
C ALA A 313 4.97 11.61 -8.84
N ILE A 314 5.69 10.72 -8.15
CA ILE A 314 6.93 10.13 -8.67
C ILE A 314 6.66 9.33 -9.95
N GLN A 315 5.60 8.55 -9.99
CA GLN A 315 5.24 7.77 -11.19
C GLN A 315 4.76 8.66 -12.34
N HIS A 316 3.95 9.68 -12.04
CA HIS A 316 3.43 10.61 -13.04
C HIS A 316 4.54 11.40 -13.74
N MET A 317 5.65 11.68 -13.05
CA MET A 317 6.79 12.38 -13.61
C MET A 317 7.67 11.51 -14.56
N ALA A 318 7.50 10.20 -14.60
CA ALA A 318 8.39 9.34 -15.38
C ALA A 318 8.45 9.68 -16.87
N PRO A 319 7.35 9.95 -17.61
CA PRO A 319 7.40 10.37 -18.99
C PRO A 319 8.10 11.72 -19.20
N ALA A 320 7.83 12.68 -18.32
CA ALA A 320 8.43 14.02 -18.41
C ALA A 320 9.93 14.01 -18.09
N ASN A 321 10.37 13.16 -17.16
CA ASN A 321 11.77 13.08 -16.73
C ASN A 321 12.64 12.25 -17.68
N PHE A 322 12.11 11.17 -18.26
CA PHE A 322 12.90 10.16 -18.98
C PHE A 322 12.52 10.01 -20.47
N GLY A 323 11.41 10.65 -20.89
CA GLY A 323 10.88 10.56 -22.26
C GLY A 323 10.04 9.29 -22.49
N SER A 324 9.27 9.30 -23.59
CA SER A 324 8.32 8.22 -23.90
C SER A 324 8.99 6.86 -24.10
N LYS A 325 10.20 6.84 -24.67
CA LYS A 325 10.99 5.62 -24.92
C LYS A 325 11.29 4.84 -23.65
N TYR A 326 11.61 5.53 -22.54
CA TYR A 326 12.06 4.90 -21.30
C TYR A 326 10.98 4.84 -20.23
N SER A 327 9.92 5.65 -20.33
CA SER A 327 8.93 5.83 -19.25
C SER A 327 8.29 4.53 -18.78
N ALA A 328 7.87 3.65 -19.68
CA ALA A 328 7.25 2.38 -19.33
C ALA A 328 8.23 1.45 -18.59
N ALA A 329 9.48 1.38 -19.02
CA ALA A 329 10.51 0.59 -18.36
C ALA A 329 10.88 1.17 -16.99
N VAL A 330 10.96 2.51 -16.85
CA VAL A 330 11.21 3.19 -15.57
C VAL A 330 10.08 2.92 -14.58
N ILE A 331 8.81 3.05 -14.98
CA ILE A 331 7.67 2.75 -14.11
C ILE A 331 7.70 1.29 -13.66
N GLY A 332 7.98 0.35 -14.54
CA GLY A 332 8.13 -1.07 -14.18
C GLY A 332 9.25 -1.31 -13.16
N LEU A 333 10.40 -0.66 -13.34
CA LEU A 333 11.52 -0.74 -12.40
C LEU A 333 11.21 -0.05 -11.06
N GLN A 334 10.47 1.07 -11.07
CA GLN A 334 9.96 1.72 -9.85
C GLN A 334 9.05 0.75 -9.07
N MET A 335 8.12 0.08 -9.74
CA MET A 335 7.26 -0.91 -9.09
C MET A 335 8.07 -2.08 -8.48
N ALA A 336 9.06 -2.60 -9.20
CA ALA A 336 9.93 -3.65 -8.66
C ALA A 336 10.70 -3.16 -7.42
N SER A 337 11.21 -1.93 -7.46
CA SER A 337 11.91 -1.30 -6.34
C SER A 337 10.98 -1.09 -5.12
N ALA A 338 9.74 -0.63 -5.38
CA ALA A 338 8.69 -0.50 -4.37
C ALA A 338 8.41 -1.83 -3.67
N TYR A 339 8.23 -2.90 -4.45
CA TYR A 339 7.96 -4.22 -3.91
C TYR A 339 9.10 -4.73 -3.02
N VAL A 340 10.35 -4.50 -3.41
CA VAL A 340 11.50 -4.86 -2.57
C VAL A 340 11.47 -4.10 -1.25
N GLY A 341 11.21 -2.78 -1.28
CA GLY A 341 11.06 -1.95 -0.08
C GLY A 341 9.94 -2.44 0.83
N SER A 342 8.75 -2.62 0.27
CA SER A 342 7.55 -3.04 1.00
C SER A 342 7.65 -4.44 1.59
N MET A 343 8.36 -5.36 0.93
CA MET A 343 8.50 -6.73 1.37
C MET A 343 9.52 -6.88 2.51
N PHE A 344 10.68 -6.24 2.36
CA PHE A 344 11.80 -6.50 3.29
C PHE A 344 11.86 -5.52 4.46
N MET A 345 11.54 -4.23 4.25
CA MET A 345 11.83 -3.21 5.25
C MET A 345 10.94 -3.25 6.49
N PRO A 346 9.65 -3.61 6.45
CA PRO A 346 8.88 -3.87 7.67
C PRO A 346 9.44 -5.02 8.50
N THR A 347 9.98 -6.05 7.85
CA THR A 347 10.63 -7.19 8.53
C THR A 347 11.96 -6.78 9.16
N VAL A 348 12.77 -5.98 8.45
CA VAL A 348 14.02 -5.41 8.98
C VAL A 348 13.71 -4.54 10.20
N PHE A 349 12.70 -3.68 10.12
CA PHE A 349 12.27 -2.89 11.28
C PHE A 349 11.81 -3.77 12.44
N GLY A 350 11.08 -4.85 12.17
CA GLY A 350 10.68 -5.83 13.18
C GLY A 350 11.86 -6.42 13.96
N LYS A 351 12.97 -6.70 13.29
CA LYS A 351 14.21 -7.13 13.95
C LYS A 351 14.87 -5.99 14.73
N LEU A 352 14.93 -4.80 14.13
CA LEU A 352 15.52 -3.64 14.75
C LEU A 352 14.79 -3.26 16.05
N GLN A 353 13.46 -3.18 16.01
CA GLN A 353 12.67 -2.81 17.19
C GLN A 353 12.72 -3.88 18.29
N GLN A 354 12.91 -5.15 17.94
CA GLN A 354 13.14 -6.21 18.93
C GLN A 354 14.49 -6.05 19.65
N ALA A 355 15.51 -5.56 18.96
CA ALA A 355 16.85 -5.39 19.52
C ALA A 355 17.00 -4.08 20.35
N ILE A 356 16.39 -2.98 19.89
CA ILE A 356 16.62 -1.64 20.44
C ILE A 356 15.38 -1.09 21.16
N GLY A 357 14.18 -1.55 20.77
CA GLY A 357 12.89 -1.06 21.23
C GLY A 357 12.13 -0.32 20.15
N ILE A 358 10.79 -0.37 20.21
CA ILE A 358 9.91 0.19 19.17
C ILE A 358 9.97 1.73 19.10
N TRP A 359 10.45 2.39 20.12
CA TRP A 359 10.66 3.84 20.18
C TRP A 359 11.58 4.36 19.07
N VAL A 360 12.37 3.47 18.44
CA VAL A 360 13.27 3.81 17.33
C VAL A 360 12.49 4.09 16.02
N MET A 361 11.19 3.80 15.96
CA MET A 361 10.37 3.93 14.74
C MET A 361 10.44 5.34 14.12
N PRO A 362 10.30 6.46 14.85
CA PRO A 362 10.40 7.79 14.24
C PRO A 362 11.76 8.04 13.58
N LEU A 363 12.86 7.58 14.19
CA LEU A 363 14.20 7.71 13.61
C LEU A 363 14.32 6.90 12.31
N TYR A 364 13.80 5.67 12.31
CA TYR A 364 13.78 4.81 11.13
C TYR A 364 13.01 5.48 9.97
N LEU A 365 11.82 6.00 10.22
CA LEU A 365 11.01 6.71 9.24
C LEU A 365 11.71 7.98 8.73
N ALA A 366 12.32 8.75 9.64
CA ALA A 366 13.07 9.97 9.29
C ALA A 366 14.24 9.68 8.33
N ILE A 367 14.97 8.57 8.56
CA ILE A 367 16.06 8.15 7.67
C ILE A 367 15.52 7.89 6.25
N PHE A 368 14.40 7.15 6.09
CA PHE A 368 13.84 6.88 4.79
C PHE A 368 13.27 8.13 4.11
N ALA A 369 12.62 9.02 4.84
CA ALA A 369 12.15 10.31 4.30
C ALA A 369 13.32 11.19 3.82
N LEU A 370 14.43 11.25 4.59
CA LEU A 370 15.66 11.96 4.19
C LEU A 370 16.32 11.34 2.96
N VAL A 371 16.42 10.01 2.91
CA VAL A 371 16.97 9.31 1.74
C VAL A 371 16.09 9.57 0.51
N ASN A 372 14.77 9.52 0.68
CA ASN A 372 13.82 9.79 -0.41
C ASN A 372 14.05 11.19 -1.01
N ILE A 373 13.99 12.26 -0.19
CA ILE A 373 14.16 13.63 -0.70
C ILE A 373 15.56 13.88 -1.27
N ALA A 374 16.61 13.41 -0.60
CA ALA A 374 17.98 13.62 -1.03
C ALA A 374 18.23 12.99 -2.43
N LEU A 375 17.80 11.75 -2.62
CA LEU A 375 17.97 11.04 -3.88
C LEU A 375 17.11 11.60 -5.01
N LEU A 376 15.87 12.05 -4.72
CA LEU A 376 15.03 12.72 -5.71
C LEU A 376 15.65 14.06 -6.16
N GLU A 377 16.16 14.88 -5.24
CA GLU A 377 16.82 16.13 -5.58
C GLU A 377 18.10 15.88 -6.42
N MET A 378 18.88 14.86 -6.07
CA MET A 378 20.02 14.44 -6.87
C MET A 378 19.61 13.95 -8.26
N ALA A 379 18.50 13.19 -8.36
CA ALA A 379 17.96 12.73 -9.63
C ALA A 379 17.54 13.93 -10.51
N TYR A 380 16.80 14.89 -9.94
CA TYR A 380 16.36 16.08 -10.67
C TYR A 380 17.52 16.92 -11.22
N ARG A 381 18.61 17.06 -10.46
CA ARG A 381 19.82 17.75 -10.93
C ARG A 381 20.46 17.01 -12.11
N ARG A 382 20.57 15.68 -12.07
CA ARG A 382 21.14 14.88 -13.17
C ARG A 382 20.26 14.89 -14.42
N ILE A 383 18.93 14.89 -14.25
CA ILE A 383 17.98 14.97 -15.37
C ILE A 383 18.07 16.36 -16.04
N ALA A 384 18.17 17.44 -15.24
CA ALA A 384 18.29 18.80 -15.77
C ALA A 384 19.61 19.01 -16.54
N GLY A 385 20.73 18.46 -16.06
CA GLY A 385 22.01 18.51 -16.75
C GLY A 385 21.97 17.83 -18.14
N ARG A 386 21.30 16.66 -18.23
CA ARG A 386 21.11 15.97 -19.51
C ARG A 386 20.38 16.83 -20.58
N ALA A 387 19.40 17.63 -20.11
CA ALA A 387 18.61 18.48 -21.01
C ALA A 387 19.39 19.69 -21.52
N GLN A 388 20.53 20.02 -20.91
CA GLN A 388 21.43 21.09 -21.35
C GLN A 388 22.53 20.58 -22.30
N ASP A 389 22.86 19.27 -22.20
CA ASP A 389 23.90 18.62 -23.02
C ASP A 389 23.32 18.01 -24.34
N ALA A 390 21.99 17.97 -24.50
CA ALA A 390 21.27 17.44 -25.67
C ALA A 390 20.71 18.59 -26.55
#